data_f0db076510a2b99f6c6cb12f5e8ecd70
#
_entry.id   f0db076510a2b99f6c6cb12f5e8ecd70
#
_cell.length_a   1.000
_cell.length_b   1.000
_cell.length_c   1.000
_cell.angle_alpha   90.00
_cell.angle_beta   90.00
_cell.angle_gamma   90.00
#
_symmetry.space_group_name_H-M   'P 1'
#
loop_
_entity.id
_entity.type
_entity.pdbx_description
1 polymer ?
#
loop_
_entity_poly.entity_id
_entity_poly.type
_entity_poly.pdbx_seq_one_letter_code
_entity_poly.pdbx_strand_id
1 'polypeptide(L)'
;LPKLTQLKHVLVARSGEDEADPRIVSLEKLIGPAKSWAALPDIAMPDADVSPDDDATIMYTSGTTGKPKGALATHRGITSNVFNGLACQARHFVRQGLPVPPRDPKVDPPRIPLLAIPFFHATGAFSNLVPAIINADKIVTMYKWDPLDALEIIQRERITTIGGVPAIAWQVLEHP
;
A
#
# COMPACT_ATOMS: atom_id res chain seq x y z
N LEU A 1 19.08 13.92 12.42
CA LEU A 1 19.93 13.00 11.65
C LEU A 1 21.38 12.88 12.13
N PRO A 2 21.98 13.77 12.98
CA PRO A 2 23.40 13.71 13.35
C PRO A 2 23.82 12.38 13.98
N LYS A 3 22.92 11.69 14.68
CA LYS A 3 23.20 10.39 15.33
C LYS A 3 23.14 9.19 14.36
N LEU A 4 22.66 9.38 13.12
CA LEU A 4 22.48 8.32 12.16
C LEU A 4 23.58 8.39 11.10
N THR A 5 24.79 8.05 11.48
CA THR A 5 25.99 8.17 10.64
C THR A 5 26.02 7.23 9.45
N GLN A 6 25.29 6.11 9.52
CA GLN A 6 25.20 5.13 8.44
C GLN A 6 24.26 5.55 7.29
N LEU A 7 23.36 6.51 7.53
CA LEU A 7 22.48 7.01 6.48
C LEU A 7 23.24 7.95 5.54
N LYS A 8 23.30 7.57 4.27
CA LYS A 8 23.94 8.36 3.19
C LYS A 8 22.95 9.32 2.53
N HIS A 9 21.72 8.89 2.34
CA HIS A 9 20.65 9.65 1.69
C HIS A 9 19.35 9.55 2.47
N VAL A 10 18.64 10.64 2.57
CA VAL A 10 17.31 10.73 3.17
C VAL A 10 16.40 11.44 2.18
N LEU A 11 15.44 10.74 1.62
CA LEU A 11 14.47 11.32 0.70
C LEU A 11 13.26 11.81 1.49
N VAL A 12 12.90 13.07 1.32
CA VAL A 12 11.77 13.68 2.03
C VAL A 12 10.80 14.25 1.01
N ALA A 13 9.55 13.81 1.08
CA ALA A 13 8.46 14.39 0.31
C ALA A 13 7.89 15.60 1.05
N ARG A 14 7.45 16.60 0.29
CA ARG A 14 6.85 17.84 0.81
C ARG A 14 7.78 18.58 1.80
N SER A 15 9.08 18.48 1.59
CA SER A 15 10.05 19.24 2.37
C SER A 15 10.11 20.70 1.89
N GLY A 16 10.34 21.63 2.84
CA GLY A 16 10.71 23.01 2.51
C GLY A 16 12.08 23.08 1.82
N GLU A 17 12.45 24.25 1.32
CA GLU A 17 13.69 24.43 0.55
C GLU A 17 14.98 24.36 1.38
N ASP A 18 14.92 24.60 2.69
CA ASP A 18 16.09 24.75 3.57
C ASP A 18 16.23 23.58 4.57
N GLU A 19 16.70 22.45 4.08
CA GLU A 19 17.11 21.36 4.97
C GLU A 19 18.60 21.51 5.32
N ALA A 20 18.87 21.69 6.61
CA ALA A 20 20.24 21.95 7.12
C ALA A 20 21.19 20.74 7.00
N ASP A 21 20.70 19.52 6.76
CA ASP A 21 21.51 18.33 6.60
C ASP A 21 21.68 17.99 5.11
N PRO A 22 22.92 18.01 4.56
CA PRO A 22 23.16 17.79 3.14
C PRO A 22 22.77 16.40 2.62
N ARG A 23 22.47 15.45 3.50
CA ARG A 23 21.96 14.12 3.14
C ARG A 23 20.48 14.13 2.83
N ILE A 24 19.76 15.19 3.19
CA ILE A 24 18.34 15.34 2.93
C ILE A 24 18.16 15.83 1.50
N VAL A 25 17.41 15.09 0.73
CA VAL A 25 17.07 15.42 -0.64
C VAL A 25 15.56 15.43 -0.80
N SER A 26 15.01 16.54 -1.28
CA SER A 26 13.58 16.61 -1.61
C SER A 26 13.25 15.63 -2.73
N LEU A 27 12.20 14.81 -2.52
CA LEU A 27 11.71 13.90 -3.54
C LEU A 27 11.25 14.65 -4.79
N GLU A 28 10.63 15.81 -4.62
CA GLU A 28 10.18 16.67 -5.71
C GLU A 28 11.34 17.24 -6.54
N LYS A 29 12.51 17.45 -5.94
CA LYS A 29 13.72 17.85 -6.67
C LYS A 29 14.28 16.73 -7.54
N LEU A 30 14.10 15.46 -7.13
CA LEU A 30 14.59 14.30 -7.88
C LEU A 30 13.67 13.90 -9.03
N ILE A 31 12.36 13.82 -8.78
CA ILE A 31 11.39 13.22 -9.73
C ILE A 31 10.33 14.22 -10.20
N GLY A 32 10.47 15.49 -9.82
CA GLY A 32 9.50 16.53 -10.13
C GLY A 32 8.23 16.47 -9.27
N PRO A 33 7.33 17.43 -9.44
CA PRO A 33 6.06 17.45 -8.74
C PRO A 33 5.15 16.31 -9.19
N ALA A 34 4.25 15.83 -8.32
CA ALA A 34 3.36 14.69 -8.56
C ALA A 34 2.58 14.78 -9.89
N LYS A 35 2.21 15.99 -10.32
CA LYS A 35 1.51 16.21 -11.60
C LYS A 35 2.34 15.86 -12.85
N SER A 36 3.65 15.78 -12.73
CA SER A 36 4.57 15.42 -13.83
C SER A 36 4.97 13.93 -13.82
N TRP A 37 4.58 13.15 -12.81
CA TRP A 37 5.04 11.77 -12.68
C TRP A 37 4.55 10.85 -13.81
N ALA A 38 3.42 11.15 -14.42
CA ALA A 38 2.93 10.41 -15.59
C ALA A 38 3.86 10.52 -16.82
N ALA A 39 4.75 11.52 -16.85
CA ALA A 39 5.73 11.73 -17.91
C ALA A 39 7.15 11.23 -17.53
N LEU A 40 7.30 10.58 -16.39
CA LEU A 40 8.57 9.95 -16.03
C LEU A 40 8.90 8.84 -17.04
N PRO A 41 10.19 8.65 -17.37
CA PRO A 41 10.58 7.61 -18.29
C PRO A 41 10.25 6.23 -17.74
N ASP A 42 9.77 5.35 -18.60
CA ASP A 42 9.60 3.92 -18.29
C ASP A 42 10.97 3.26 -18.31
N ILE A 43 11.55 3.12 -17.13
CA ILE A 43 12.87 2.54 -16.93
C ILE A 43 12.69 1.16 -16.31
N ALA A 44 13.37 0.16 -16.84
CA ALA A 44 13.40 -1.17 -16.24
C ALA A 44 13.86 -1.08 -14.78
N MET A 45 13.22 -1.84 -13.91
CA MET A 45 13.67 -1.95 -12.53
C MET A 45 15.10 -2.53 -12.51
N PRO A 46 15.98 -2.02 -11.63
CA PRO A 46 17.32 -2.58 -11.50
C PRO A 46 17.24 -4.05 -11.06
N ASP A 47 18.14 -4.87 -11.60
CA ASP A 47 18.28 -6.24 -11.13
C ASP A 47 18.69 -6.22 -9.65
N ALA A 48 17.98 -6.95 -8.85
CA ALA A 48 18.26 -7.15 -7.44
C ALA A 48 18.26 -8.66 -7.14
N ASP A 49 19.36 -9.13 -6.55
CA ASP A 49 19.45 -10.51 -6.05
C ASP A 49 18.73 -10.56 -4.70
N VAL A 50 17.42 -10.86 -4.76
CA VAL A 50 16.53 -10.90 -3.59
C VAL A 50 16.04 -12.32 -3.38
N SER A 51 16.45 -12.93 -2.28
CA SER A 51 15.95 -14.23 -1.85
C SER A 51 14.57 -14.10 -1.17
N PRO A 52 13.69 -15.10 -1.31
CA PRO A 52 12.44 -15.13 -0.56
C PRO A 52 12.61 -15.03 0.97
N ASP A 53 13.74 -15.47 1.49
CA ASP A 53 14.03 -15.47 2.92
C ASP A 53 14.77 -14.21 3.41
N ASP A 54 15.07 -13.27 2.49
CA ASP A 54 15.63 -11.99 2.88
C ASP A 54 14.61 -11.12 3.63
N ASP A 55 15.15 -10.26 4.49
CA ASP A 55 14.39 -9.29 5.25
C ASP A 55 13.76 -8.25 4.31
N ALA A 56 12.44 -8.10 4.39
CA ALA A 56 11.70 -7.20 3.51
C ALA A 56 11.20 -5.95 4.22
N THR A 57 10.69 -6.10 5.44
CA THR A 57 10.10 -4.97 6.17
C THR A 57 10.31 -5.09 7.68
N ILE A 58 10.40 -3.94 8.34
CA ILE A 58 10.33 -3.83 9.79
C ILE A 58 9.18 -2.89 10.14
N MET A 59 8.12 -3.43 10.76
CA MET A 59 7.01 -2.64 11.27
C MET A 59 7.08 -2.48 12.78
N TYR A 60 7.08 -1.24 13.26
CA TYR A 60 7.14 -0.98 14.70
C TYR A 60 5.76 -1.00 15.32
N THR A 61 5.66 -1.65 16.48
CA THR A 61 4.49 -1.62 17.35
C THR A 61 4.83 -0.90 18.66
N SER A 62 3.81 -0.38 19.33
CA SER A 62 4.00 0.30 20.65
C SER A 62 4.59 -0.60 21.72
N GLY A 63 4.49 -1.92 21.58
CA GLY A 63 4.93 -2.92 22.55
C GLY A 63 4.13 -2.85 23.87
N THR A 64 3.96 -3.98 24.52
CA THR A 64 3.26 -4.07 25.82
C THR A 64 4.09 -3.50 26.99
N THR A 65 5.39 -3.34 26.78
CA THR A 65 6.34 -2.84 27.80
C THR A 65 6.65 -1.34 27.68
N GLY A 66 5.90 -0.61 26.83
CA GLY A 66 6.10 0.82 26.61
C GLY A 66 7.27 1.19 25.66
N LYS A 67 8.10 0.22 25.26
CA LYS A 67 9.15 0.44 24.26
C LYS A 67 8.71 -0.12 22.91
N PRO A 68 8.81 0.67 21.82
CA PRO A 68 8.50 0.19 20.48
C PRO A 68 9.36 -1.02 20.12
N LYS A 69 8.72 -2.02 19.49
CA LYS A 69 9.38 -3.23 18.98
C LYS A 69 9.18 -3.33 17.49
N GLY A 70 10.26 -3.64 16.76
CA GLY A 70 10.21 -3.89 15.32
C GLY A 70 9.83 -5.34 15.04
N ALA A 71 8.74 -5.53 14.31
CA ALA A 71 8.34 -6.82 13.75
C ALA A 71 8.96 -6.97 12.36
N LEU A 72 9.90 -7.89 12.23
CA LEU A 72 10.58 -8.21 10.98
C LEU A 72 9.74 -9.16 10.15
N ALA A 73 9.60 -8.90 8.86
CA ALA A 73 8.97 -9.82 7.92
C ALA A 73 9.86 -10.03 6.70
N THR A 74 9.92 -11.28 6.22
CA THR A 74 10.64 -11.66 5.01
C THR A 74 9.76 -11.50 3.77
N HIS A 75 10.37 -11.48 2.57
CA HIS A 75 9.64 -11.50 1.31
C HIS A 75 8.70 -12.70 1.21
N ARG A 76 9.13 -13.88 1.64
CA ARG A 76 8.29 -15.10 1.70
C ARG A 76 7.05 -14.89 2.58
N GLY A 77 7.23 -14.32 3.77
CA GLY A 77 6.11 -14.06 4.69
C GLY A 77 5.06 -13.15 4.08
N ILE A 78 5.49 -12.08 3.42
CA ILE A 78 4.59 -11.12 2.78
C ILE A 78 3.86 -11.74 1.59
N THR A 79 4.58 -12.41 0.69
CA THR A 79 3.99 -13.03 -0.50
C THR A 79 3.07 -14.19 -0.15
N SER A 80 3.41 -14.99 0.86
CA SER A 80 2.53 -16.06 1.36
C SER A 80 1.18 -15.54 1.84
N ASN A 81 1.12 -14.34 2.42
CA ASN A 81 -0.14 -13.72 2.81
C ASN A 81 -1.07 -13.46 1.60
N VAL A 82 -0.50 -13.05 0.48
CA VAL A 82 -1.27 -12.85 -0.76
C VAL A 82 -1.83 -14.18 -1.29
N PHE A 83 -0.98 -15.22 -1.36
CA PHE A 83 -1.42 -16.56 -1.79
C PHE A 83 -2.48 -17.14 -0.86
N ASN A 84 -2.37 -16.93 0.45
CA ASN A 84 -3.39 -17.33 1.41
C ASN A 84 -4.73 -16.64 1.13
N GLY A 85 -4.71 -15.34 0.81
CA GLY A 85 -5.90 -14.59 0.41
C GLY A 85 -6.55 -15.16 -0.85
N LEU A 86 -5.76 -15.46 -1.88
CA LEU A 86 -6.23 -16.10 -3.12
C LEU A 86 -6.81 -17.51 -2.84
N ALA A 87 -6.15 -18.31 -2.02
CA ALA A 87 -6.63 -19.62 -1.64
C ALA A 87 -7.96 -19.57 -0.87
N CYS A 88 -8.13 -18.58 0.02
CA CYS A 88 -9.38 -18.34 0.72
C CYS A 88 -10.53 -17.98 -0.24
N GLN A 89 -10.26 -17.17 -1.27
CA GLN A 89 -11.24 -16.84 -2.30
C GLN A 89 -11.58 -18.07 -3.15
N ALA A 90 -10.56 -18.82 -3.61
CA ALA A 90 -10.75 -20.05 -4.40
C ALA A 90 -11.57 -21.09 -3.63
N ARG A 91 -11.36 -21.23 -2.32
CA ARG A 91 -12.09 -22.17 -1.44
C ARG A 91 -13.61 -21.99 -1.49
N HIS A 92 -14.08 -20.74 -1.67
CA HIS A 92 -15.52 -20.47 -1.81
C HIS A 92 -16.10 -21.20 -3.02
N PHE A 93 -15.48 -21.08 -4.18
CA PHE A 93 -15.92 -21.72 -5.42
C PHE A 93 -15.82 -23.26 -5.30
N VAL A 94 -14.68 -23.76 -4.83
CA VAL A 94 -14.45 -25.21 -4.67
C VAL A 94 -15.51 -25.86 -3.76
N ARG A 95 -15.88 -25.20 -2.66
CA ARG A 95 -16.92 -25.71 -1.75
C ARG A 95 -18.31 -25.78 -2.37
N GLN A 96 -18.58 -24.98 -3.39
CA GLN A 96 -19.83 -24.98 -4.14
C GLN A 96 -19.78 -25.89 -5.38
N GLY A 97 -18.68 -26.60 -5.60
CA GLY A 97 -18.49 -27.41 -6.80
C GLY A 97 -18.34 -26.58 -8.08
N LEU A 98 -17.99 -25.29 -7.93
CA LEU A 98 -17.83 -24.36 -9.06
C LEU A 98 -16.35 -24.26 -9.44
N PRO A 99 -16.04 -24.03 -10.73
CA PRO A 99 -14.68 -23.72 -11.15
C PRO A 99 -14.25 -22.40 -10.57
N VAL A 100 -12.99 -22.30 -10.14
CA VAL A 100 -12.39 -21.03 -9.73
C VAL A 100 -12.23 -20.18 -10.99
N PRO A 101 -12.88 -19.01 -11.08
CA PRO A 101 -12.74 -18.17 -12.27
C PRO A 101 -11.29 -17.69 -12.40
N PRO A 102 -10.64 -17.92 -13.55
CA PRO A 102 -9.34 -17.34 -13.82
C PRO A 102 -9.50 -15.80 -13.86
N ARG A 103 -8.55 -15.10 -13.25
CA ARG A 103 -8.45 -13.65 -13.41
C ARG A 103 -7.34 -13.32 -14.39
N ASP A 104 -7.71 -12.65 -15.46
CA ASP A 104 -6.75 -12.09 -16.41
C ASP A 104 -6.73 -10.56 -16.26
N PRO A 105 -5.66 -9.96 -15.69
CA PRO A 105 -5.57 -8.50 -15.52
C PRO A 105 -5.65 -7.72 -16.83
N LYS A 106 -5.47 -8.38 -17.98
CA LYS A 106 -5.59 -7.74 -19.30
C LYS A 106 -7.04 -7.67 -19.82
N VAL A 107 -7.91 -8.54 -19.30
CA VAL A 107 -9.31 -8.68 -19.75
C VAL A 107 -10.28 -8.23 -18.68
N ASP A 108 -10.01 -8.59 -17.42
CA ASP A 108 -10.87 -8.24 -16.30
C ASP A 108 -10.71 -6.77 -15.90
N PRO A 109 -11.80 -6.06 -15.62
CA PRO A 109 -11.69 -4.69 -15.14
C PRO A 109 -10.86 -4.64 -13.86
N PRO A 110 -9.97 -3.64 -13.72
CA PRO A 110 -9.17 -3.48 -12.51
C PRO A 110 -10.09 -3.28 -11.30
N ARG A 111 -9.71 -3.85 -10.17
CA ARG A 111 -10.32 -3.48 -8.90
C ARG A 111 -9.83 -2.08 -8.54
N ILE A 112 -10.71 -1.31 -7.92
CA ILE A 112 -10.40 0.06 -7.51
C ILE A 112 -10.76 0.17 -6.02
N PRO A 113 -9.87 -0.29 -5.12
CA PRO A 113 -10.09 -0.16 -3.69
C PRO A 113 -9.87 1.29 -3.23
N LEU A 114 -10.78 1.78 -2.37
CA LEU A 114 -10.56 2.97 -1.55
C LEU A 114 -9.89 2.54 -0.25
N LEU A 115 -8.67 3.00 -0.02
CA LEU A 115 -7.89 2.68 1.16
C LEU A 115 -7.93 3.84 2.16
N ALA A 116 -8.62 3.61 3.26
CA ALA A 116 -8.64 4.50 4.40
C ALA A 116 -7.62 4.11 5.50
N ILE A 117 -6.92 2.98 5.31
CA ILE A 117 -5.93 2.48 6.26
C ILE A 117 -4.53 2.88 5.79
N PRO A 118 -3.72 3.51 6.66
CA PRO A 118 -2.36 3.92 6.30
C PRO A 118 -1.44 2.75 5.96
N PHE A 119 -0.47 2.97 5.07
CA PHE A 119 0.52 1.95 4.67
C PHE A 119 1.55 1.63 5.77
N PHE A 120 1.67 2.45 6.80
CA PHE A 120 2.48 2.08 7.96
C PHE A 120 1.80 1.06 8.88
N HIS A 121 0.54 0.69 8.61
CA HIS A 121 -0.18 -0.38 9.28
C HIS A 121 -0.15 -1.65 8.41
N ALA A 122 0.07 -2.82 9.04
CA ALA A 122 0.18 -4.10 8.33
C ALA A 122 -1.02 -4.39 7.41
N THR A 123 -2.23 -4.05 7.83
CA THR A 123 -3.43 -4.20 6.99
C THR A 123 -3.37 -3.32 5.74
N GLY A 124 -2.93 -2.07 5.86
CA GLY A 124 -2.77 -1.19 4.71
C GLY A 124 -1.71 -1.70 3.74
N ALA A 125 -0.52 -2.06 4.26
CA ALA A 125 0.59 -2.53 3.45
C ALA A 125 0.35 -3.94 2.88
N PHE A 126 0.14 -4.94 3.75
CA PHE A 126 0.21 -6.34 3.32
C PHE A 126 -1.12 -6.92 2.85
N SER A 127 -2.24 -6.38 3.32
CA SER A 127 -3.56 -6.87 2.90
C SER A 127 -4.19 -6.03 1.79
N ASN A 128 -3.64 -4.87 1.47
CA ASN A 128 -4.18 -3.99 0.42
C ASN A 128 -3.12 -3.60 -0.61
N LEU A 129 -2.03 -2.92 -0.23
CA LEU A 129 -1.04 -2.41 -1.19
C LEU A 129 -0.37 -3.54 -1.97
N VAL A 130 0.20 -4.54 -1.29
CA VAL A 130 0.92 -5.65 -1.95
C VAL A 130 -0.01 -6.46 -2.88
N PRO A 131 -1.22 -6.89 -2.45
CA PRO A 131 -2.16 -7.54 -3.36
C PRO A 131 -2.55 -6.67 -4.56
N ALA A 132 -2.75 -5.37 -4.35
CA ALA A 132 -3.12 -4.47 -5.44
C ALA A 132 -2.01 -4.33 -6.50
N ILE A 133 -0.74 -4.27 -6.07
CA ILE A 133 0.41 -4.27 -7.00
C ILE A 133 0.45 -5.58 -7.80
N ILE A 134 0.32 -6.74 -7.13
CA ILE A 134 0.34 -8.05 -7.78
C ILE A 134 -0.81 -8.21 -8.80
N ASN A 135 -1.97 -7.65 -8.48
CA ASN A 135 -3.17 -7.75 -9.30
C ASN A 135 -3.29 -6.63 -10.36
N ALA A 136 -2.35 -5.69 -10.41
CA ALA A 136 -2.43 -4.47 -11.21
C ALA A 136 -3.71 -3.66 -10.94
N ASP A 137 -4.15 -3.60 -9.68
CA ASP A 137 -5.33 -2.85 -9.27
C ASP A 137 -5.01 -1.34 -9.17
N LYS A 138 -6.00 -0.50 -9.47
CA LYS A 138 -5.89 0.95 -9.19
C LYS A 138 -6.16 1.19 -7.70
N ILE A 139 -5.23 1.82 -7.00
CA ILE A 139 -5.40 2.17 -5.59
C ILE A 139 -5.80 3.64 -5.49
N VAL A 140 -6.86 3.91 -4.76
CA VAL A 140 -7.27 5.27 -4.39
C VAL A 140 -7.09 5.44 -2.88
N THR A 141 -6.42 6.50 -2.46
CA THR A 141 -6.16 6.79 -1.05
C THR A 141 -6.74 8.14 -0.67
N MET A 142 -7.07 8.29 0.62
CA MET A 142 -7.47 9.56 1.21
C MET A 142 -6.37 10.06 2.14
N TYR A 143 -6.15 11.38 2.16
CA TYR A 143 -5.22 12.00 3.11
C TYR A 143 -5.71 11.86 4.55
N LYS A 144 -7.01 12.09 4.75
CA LYS A 144 -7.72 11.96 6.02
C LYS A 144 -9.08 11.37 5.72
N TRP A 145 -9.56 10.52 6.62
CA TRP A 145 -10.89 9.96 6.49
C TRP A 145 -11.97 11.04 6.74
N ASP A 146 -12.86 11.16 5.79
CA ASP A 146 -14.11 11.91 5.87
C ASP A 146 -15.18 11.16 5.06
N PRO A 147 -16.37 10.88 5.62
CA PRO A 147 -17.38 10.08 4.93
C PRO A 147 -17.97 10.77 3.70
N LEU A 148 -18.12 12.09 3.69
CA LEU A 148 -18.61 12.83 2.51
C LEU A 148 -17.59 12.80 1.37
N ASP A 149 -16.34 13.13 1.67
CA ASP A 149 -15.24 13.03 0.70
C ASP A 149 -15.14 11.59 0.16
N ALA A 150 -15.33 10.58 1.02
CA ALA A 150 -15.32 9.18 0.60
C ALA A 150 -16.44 8.87 -0.41
N LEU A 151 -17.65 9.33 -0.18
CA LEU A 151 -18.78 9.15 -1.10
C LEU A 151 -18.52 9.82 -2.46
N GLU A 152 -17.98 11.04 -2.46
CA GLU A 152 -17.60 11.74 -3.69
C GLU A 152 -16.50 10.99 -4.47
N ILE A 153 -15.49 10.48 -3.75
CA ILE A 153 -14.42 9.66 -4.34
C ILE A 153 -14.99 8.35 -4.90
N ILE A 154 -15.88 7.68 -4.16
CA ILE A 154 -16.54 6.44 -4.61
C ILE A 154 -17.21 6.65 -5.96
N GLN A 155 -17.98 7.71 -6.09
CA GLN A 155 -18.68 8.04 -7.32
C GLN A 155 -17.70 8.43 -8.45
N ARG A 156 -16.79 9.36 -8.18
CA ARG A 156 -15.85 9.90 -9.18
C ARG A 156 -14.90 8.84 -9.72
N GLU A 157 -14.31 8.04 -8.83
CA GLU A 157 -13.29 7.05 -9.17
C GLU A 157 -13.87 5.67 -9.48
N ARG A 158 -15.19 5.49 -9.34
CA ARG A 158 -15.90 4.21 -9.50
C ARG A 158 -15.30 3.12 -8.61
N ILE A 159 -15.15 3.44 -7.34
CA ILE A 159 -14.58 2.52 -6.35
C ILE A 159 -15.36 1.20 -6.33
N THR A 160 -14.65 0.08 -6.38
CA THR A 160 -15.26 -1.26 -6.37
C THR A 160 -15.31 -1.88 -4.99
N THR A 161 -14.39 -1.48 -4.09
CA THR A 161 -14.31 -2.00 -2.73
C THR A 161 -13.83 -0.92 -1.75
N ILE A 162 -14.38 -0.95 -0.54
CA ILE A 162 -13.87 -0.15 0.58
C ILE A 162 -13.32 -1.13 1.62
N GLY A 163 -12.07 -0.93 2.01
CA GLY A 163 -11.45 -1.68 3.09
C GLY A 163 -11.27 -0.80 4.34
N GLY A 164 -11.45 -1.40 5.52
CA GLY A 164 -11.23 -0.67 6.76
C GLY A 164 -11.86 -1.34 7.97
N VAL A 165 -11.85 -0.62 9.08
CA VAL A 165 -12.57 -1.03 10.29
C VAL A 165 -14.08 -0.85 10.09
N PRO A 166 -14.94 -1.62 10.79
CA PRO A 166 -16.40 -1.55 10.62
C PRO A 166 -16.98 -0.13 10.72
N ALA A 167 -16.40 0.73 11.54
CA ALA A 167 -16.83 2.13 11.69
C ALA A 167 -16.78 2.93 10.37
N ILE A 168 -15.82 2.63 9.48
CA ILE A 168 -15.70 3.28 8.18
C ILE A 168 -16.91 2.94 7.30
N ALA A 169 -17.24 1.65 7.20
CA ALA A 169 -18.39 1.21 6.43
C ALA A 169 -19.70 1.79 6.99
N TRP A 170 -19.82 1.82 8.30
CA TRP A 170 -21.00 2.37 9.00
C TRP A 170 -21.21 3.86 8.69
N GLN A 171 -20.15 4.65 8.78
CA GLN A 171 -20.22 6.09 8.50
C GLN A 171 -20.58 6.41 7.05
N VAL A 172 -20.19 5.54 6.10
CA VAL A 172 -20.59 5.71 4.69
C VAL A 172 -22.05 5.33 4.47
N LEU A 173 -22.52 4.22 5.11
CA LEU A 173 -23.89 3.73 4.93
C LEU A 173 -24.94 4.60 5.62
N GLU A 174 -24.59 5.26 6.71
CA GLU A 174 -25.50 6.12 7.49
C GLU A 174 -25.32 7.60 7.19
N HIS A 175 -24.49 7.96 6.23
CA HIS A 175 -24.35 9.37 5.84
C HIS A 175 -25.65 9.85 5.20
N PRO A 176 -26.23 11.01 5.67
CA PRO A 176 -27.50 11.54 5.18
C PRO A 176 -27.44 11.91 3.70
#